data_36f749c798d5881251549f00e6e92887
#
_entry.id   36f749c798d5881251549f00e6e92887
#
_cell.length_a   1.000
_cell.length_b   1.000
_cell.length_c   1.000
_cell.angle_alpha   90.00
_cell.angle_beta   90.00
_cell.angle_gamma   90.00
#
_symmetry.space_group_name_H-M   'P 1'
#
loop_
_entity.id
_entity.type
_entity.pdbx_description
1 polymer ?
#
loop_
_entity_poly.entity_id
_entity_poly.type
_entity_poly.pdbx_seq_one_letter_code
_entity_poly.pdbx_strand_id
1 'polypeptide(L)'
;LRQKFVFGIGYDDDIDLAREAIVEEISAVDGVLTEPAPDTRVTELGDSAVGIQSRFWIDDPDRGDYVKVRSAAVQAVKERFDAEGIDMPYVHRQLVGEVDVNERTGN
;
A
#
# COMPACT_ATOMS: atom_id res chain seq x y z
N LEU A 1 -5.09 -11.53 7.58
CA LEU A 1 -4.74 -11.64 6.16
C LEU A 1 -3.94 -10.42 5.74
N ARG A 2 -2.68 -10.63 5.39
CA ARG A 2 -1.78 -9.54 5.05
C ARG A 2 -1.99 -9.07 3.62
N GLN A 3 -1.98 -7.77 3.44
CA GLN A 3 -2.04 -7.14 2.13
C GLN A 3 -0.78 -6.31 1.92
N LYS A 4 -0.26 -6.35 0.70
CA LYS A 4 0.90 -5.56 0.31
C LYS A 4 0.58 -4.81 -0.98
N PHE A 5 0.84 -3.51 -0.97
CA PHE A 5 0.67 -2.69 -2.16
C PHE A 5 1.92 -1.84 -2.35
N VAL A 6 2.20 -1.48 -3.59
CA VAL A 6 3.21 -0.48 -3.87
C VAL A 6 2.50 0.72 -4.46
N PHE A 7 2.67 1.87 -3.81
CA PHE A 7 2.13 3.13 -4.31
C PHE A 7 3.29 3.89 -4.92
N GLY A 8 3.19 4.20 -6.20
CA GLY A 8 4.21 5.00 -6.86
C GLY A 8 3.84 6.46 -6.77
N ILE A 9 4.75 7.29 -6.28
CA ILE A 9 4.53 8.74 -6.22
C ILE A 9 5.51 9.44 -7.13
N GLY A 10 5.23 10.72 -7.40
CA GLY A 10 6.10 11.50 -8.24
C GLY A 10 7.46 11.73 -7.60
N TYR A 11 8.47 11.87 -8.45
CA TYR A 11 9.85 11.97 -7.96
C TYR A 11 10.08 13.19 -7.09
N ASP A 12 9.31 14.25 -7.31
CA ASP A 12 9.46 15.48 -6.54
C ASP A 12 8.52 15.57 -5.36
N ASP A 13 7.70 14.53 -5.13
CA ASP A 13 6.76 14.56 -4.01
C ASP A 13 7.47 14.26 -2.69
N ASP A 14 6.87 14.74 -1.62
CA ASP A 14 7.42 14.56 -0.28
C ASP A 14 7.19 13.12 0.18
N ILE A 15 8.25 12.36 0.29
CA ILE A 15 8.18 10.93 0.66
C ILE A 15 7.61 10.76 2.06
N ASP A 16 8.04 11.58 3.00
CA ASP A 16 7.56 11.45 4.38
C ASP A 16 6.08 11.76 4.50
N LEU A 17 5.61 12.76 3.79
CA LEU A 17 4.20 13.09 3.78
C LEU A 17 3.40 11.95 3.16
N ALA A 18 3.89 11.37 2.08
CA ALA A 18 3.21 10.26 1.42
C ALA A 18 3.12 9.05 2.34
N ARG A 19 4.21 8.73 3.03
CA ARG A 19 4.23 7.60 3.95
C ARG A 19 3.26 7.81 5.11
N GLU A 20 3.23 9.01 5.64
CA GLU A 20 2.33 9.34 6.73
C GLU A 20 0.87 9.24 6.28
N ALA A 21 0.59 9.76 5.10
CA ALA A 21 -0.76 9.71 4.55
C ALA A 21 -1.23 8.28 4.35
N ILE A 22 -0.36 7.41 3.83
CA ILE A 22 -0.71 6.02 3.62
C ILE A 22 -1.08 5.35 4.94
N VAL A 23 -0.26 5.51 5.96
CA VAL A 23 -0.51 4.87 7.24
C VAL A 23 -1.79 5.42 7.89
N GLU A 24 -1.97 6.73 7.85
CA GLU A 24 -3.15 7.33 8.46
C GLU A 24 -4.43 6.89 7.78
N GLU A 25 -4.45 6.90 6.46
CA GLU A 25 -5.68 6.57 5.75
C GLU A 25 -6.02 5.09 5.85
N ILE A 26 -5.03 4.23 5.75
CA ILE A 26 -5.28 2.79 5.85
C ILE A 26 -5.71 2.44 7.27
N SER A 27 -5.08 3.04 8.27
CA SER A 27 -5.43 2.75 9.66
C SER A 27 -6.86 3.14 10.00
N ALA A 28 -7.42 4.09 9.26
CA ALA A 28 -8.78 4.54 9.51
C ALA A 28 -9.85 3.69 8.84
N VAL A 29 -9.47 2.73 8.01
CA VAL A 29 -10.44 1.90 7.31
C VAL A 29 -10.94 0.81 8.24
N ASP A 30 -12.27 0.66 8.32
CA ASP A 30 -12.86 -0.40 9.13
C ASP A 30 -12.41 -1.75 8.58
N GLY A 31 -12.00 -2.63 9.45
CA GLY A 31 -11.55 -3.96 9.05
C GLY A 31 -10.05 -4.11 8.99
N VAL A 32 -9.32 -3.00 9.05
CA VAL A 32 -7.86 -3.05 9.10
C VAL A 32 -7.43 -3.17 10.56
N LEU A 33 -6.54 -4.11 10.84
CA LEU A 33 -6.09 -4.32 12.20
C LEU A 33 -5.20 -3.19 12.69
N THR A 34 -5.28 -2.91 13.98
CA THR A 34 -4.36 -1.97 14.60
C THR A 34 -3.07 -2.65 15.05
N GLU A 35 -3.13 -3.97 15.22
CA GLU A 35 -1.99 -4.76 15.62
C GLU A 35 -1.99 -6.07 14.84
N PRO A 36 -1.07 -6.31 13.95
CA PRO A 36 0.07 -5.44 13.59
C PRO A 36 -0.40 -4.19 12.85
N ALA A 37 0.24 -3.09 13.14
CA ALA A 37 -0.16 -1.81 12.55
C ALA A 37 0.29 -1.72 11.09
N PRO A 38 -0.41 -0.96 10.27
CA PRO A 38 0.06 -0.70 8.92
C PRO A 38 1.43 -0.06 8.92
N ASP A 39 2.26 -0.40 7.95
CA ASP A 39 3.58 0.20 7.85
C ASP A 39 3.93 0.48 6.39
N THR A 40 4.99 1.25 6.19
CA THR A 40 5.45 1.59 4.85
C THR A 40 6.97 1.55 4.80
N ARG A 41 7.50 1.32 3.60
CA ARG A 41 8.93 1.46 3.35
C ARG A 41 9.13 1.84 1.89
N VAL A 42 10.19 2.59 1.64
CA VAL A 42 10.55 2.93 0.27
C VAL A 42 11.28 1.73 -0.30
N THR A 43 10.80 1.19 -1.40
CA THR A 43 11.36 -0.04 -1.94
C THR A 43 12.07 0.14 -3.26
N GLU A 44 11.77 1.21 -3.98
CA GLU A 44 12.46 1.42 -5.24
C GLU A 44 12.45 2.88 -5.63
N LEU A 45 13.49 3.26 -6.35
CA LEU A 45 13.59 4.59 -6.91
C LEU A 45 13.67 4.40 -8.41
N GLY A 46 12.57 4.65 -9.09
CA GLY A 46 12.54 4.52 -10.54
C GLY A 46 13.02 5.78 -11.21
N ASP A 47 13.00 5.79 -12.53
CA ASP A 47 13.42 6.94 -13.29
C ASP A 47 12.51 8.14 -13.09
N SER A 48 11.24 7.89 -12.89
CA SER A 48 10.29 9.00 -12.79
C SER A 48 9.35 8.87 -11.60
N ALA A 49 9.52 7.87 -10.77
CA ALA A 49 8.63 7.66 -9.62
C ALA A 49 9.36 6.98 -8.49
N VAL A 50 8.83 7.14 -7.28
CA VAL A 50 9.34 6.49 -6.08
C VAL A 50 8.28 5.49 -5.63
N GLY A 51 8.67 4.25 -5.40
CA GLY A 51 7.74 3.21 -4.95
C GLY A 51 7.74 3.10 -3.45
N ILE A 52 6.56 3.18 -2.85
CA ILE A 52 6.39 3.02 -1.41
C ILE A 52 5.56 1.77 -1.16
N GLN A 53 6.17 0.76 -0.56
CA GLN A 53 5.47 -0.46 -0.23
C GLN A 53 4.69 -0.24 1.06
N SER A 54 3.42 -0.64 1.07
CA SER A 54 2.60 -0.57 2.25
C SER A 54 2.12 -1.96 2.60
N ARG A 55 2.18 -2.31 3.89
CA ARG A 55 1.63 -3.56 4.38
C ARG A 55 0.57 -3.25 5.41
N PHE A 56 -0.51 -4.00 5.36
CA PHE A 56 -1.53 -3.91 6.39
C PHE A 56 -2.27 -5.25 6.48
N TRP A 57 -2.94 -5.46 7.59
CA TRP A 57 -3.58 -6.74 7.87
C TRP A 57 -5.08 -6.53 8.05
N ILE A 58 -5.85 -7.42 7.47
CA ILE A 58 -7.30 -7.35 7.52
C ILE A 58 -7.81 -8.45 8.44
N ASP A 59 -8.68 -8.05 9.34
CA ASP A 59 -9.26 -8.97 10.30
C ASP A 59 -10.44 -9.64 9.69
N ASP A 60 -10.29 -10.69 8.90
CA ASP A 60 -11.33 -11.25 8.46
C ASP A 60 -11.34 -12.39 7.79
N PRO A 61 -12.03 -13.17 8.05
CA PRO A 61 -12.22 -14.36 7.47
C PRO A 61 -13.12 -14.38 6.28
N ASP A 62 -13.93 -13.43 6.11
CA ASP A 62 -14.89 -13.48 5.05
C ASP A 62 -14.34 -12.84 3.80
N ARG A 63 -14.23 -13.64 2.75
CA ARG A 63 -13.62 -13.18 1.50
C ARG A 63 -14.23 -11.91 0.94
N GLY A 64 -15.54 -11.80 1.03
CA GLY A 64 -16.21 -10.62 0.50
C GLY A 64 -15.80 -9.36 1.23
N ASP A 65 -15.72 -9.45 2.55
CA ASP A 65 -15.36 -8.30 3.35
C ASP A 65 -13.94 -7.89 3.10
N TYR A 66 -13.05 -8.83 2.93
CA TYR A 66 -11.66 -8.50 2.75
C TYR A 66 -11.43 -7.79 1.41
N VAL A 67 -12.18 -8.12 0.37
CA VAL A 67 -12.06 -7.40 -0.89
C VAL A 67 -12.53 -5.96 -0.73
N LYS A 68 -13.62 -5.76 0.01
CA LYS A 68 -14.11 -4.40 0.26
C LYS A 68 -13.13 -3.58 1.07
N VAL A 69 -12.55 -4.17 2.09
CA VAL A 69 -11.59 -3.46 2.93
C VAL A 69 -10.37 -3.06 2.12
N ARG A 70 -9.88 -3.97 1.30
CA ARG A 70 -8.72 -3.69 0.45
C ARG A 70 -9.01 -2.54 -0.51
N SER A 71 -10.16 -2.58 -1.13
CA SER A 71 -10.56 -1.54 -2.07
C SER A 71 -10.69 -0.19 -1.38
N ALA A 72 -11.30 -0.18 -0.19
CA ALA A 72 -11.47 1.06 0.56
C ALA A 72 -10.12 1.64 0.96
N ALA A 73 -9.16 0.79 1.30
CA ALA A 73 -7.83 1.26 1.70
C ALA A 73 -7.14 1.96 0.53
N VAL A 74 -7.16 1.36 -0.65
CA VAL A 74 -6.51 1.95 -1.80
C VAL A 74 -7.19 3.25 -2.20
N GLN A 75 -8.52 3.27 -2.15
CA GLN A 75 -9.25 4.48 -2.51
C GLN A 75 -8.96 5.61 -1.52
N ALA A 76 -8.90 5.30 -0.24
CA ALA A 76 -8.62 6.32 0.77
C ALA A 76 -7.26 6.96 0.55
N VAL A 77 -6.25 6.14 0.21
CA VAL A 77 -4.91 6.66 -0.06
C VAL A 77 -4.94 7.57 -1.29
N LYS A 78 -5.62 7.13 -2.35
CA LYS A 78 -5.70 7.91 -3.57
C LYS A 78 -6.34 9.28 -3.31
N GLU A 79 -7.42 9.28 -2.56
CA GLU A 79 -8.12 10.53 -2.26
C GLU A 79 -7.28 11.45 -1.41
N ARG A 80 -6.56 10.90 -0.45
CA ARG A 80 -5.68 11.70 0.38
C ARG A 80 -4.54 12.29 -0.43
N PHE A 81 -3.96 11.50 -1.33
CA PHE A 81 -2.90 11.98 -2.20
C PHE A 81 -3.40 13.12 -3.08
N ASP A 82 -4.62 12.99 -3.61
CA ASP A 82 -5.19 14.08 -4.41
C ASP A 82 -5.33 15.35 -3.58
N ALA A 83 -5.77 15.22 -2.34
CA ALA A 83 -5.95 16.37 -1.47
C ALA A 83 -4.62 17.02 -1.09
N GLU A 84 -3.57 16.22 -1.00
CA GLU A 84 -2.25 16.75 -0.63
C GLU A 84 -1.42 17.17 -1.83
N GLY A 85 -1.93 16.99 -3.02
CA GLY A 85 -1.19 17.34 -4.22
C GLY A 85 -0.08 16.35 -4.57
N ILE A 86 -0.18 15.12 -4.07
CA ILE A 86 0.80 14.09 -4.36
C ILE A 86 0.37 13.33 -5.60
N ASP A 87 1.29 13.20 -6.56
CA ASP A 87 1.01 12.48 -7.79
C ASP A 87 1.14 10.98 -7.52
N MET A 88 0.26 10.18 -8.11
CA MET A 88 0.35 8.73 -7.95
C MET A 88 0.23 8.09 -9.33
N PRO A 89 1.34 8.03 -10.06
CA PRO A 89 1.32 7.45 -11.41
C PRO A 89 0.95 5.99 -11.46
N TYR A 90 1.13 5.25 -10.37
CA TYR A 90 0.70 3.86 -10.36
C TYR A 90 0.47 3.37 -8.93
N VAL A 91 -0.32 2.31 -8.83
CA VAL A 91 -0.47 1.54 -7.61
C VAL A 91 -0.70 0.10 -8.05
N HIS A 92 -0.07 -0.85 -7.37
CA HIS A 92 -0.35 -2.25 -7.66
C HIS A 92 -0.24 -3.09 -6.40
N ARG A 93 -0.93 -4.21 -6.41
CA ARG A 93 -0.91 -5.15 -5.29
C ARG A 93 0.19 -6.16 -5.51
N GLN A 94 0.93 -6.47 -4.46
CA GLN A 94 1.93 -7.51 -4.51
C GLN A 94 1.36 -8.79 -3.91
N LEU A 95 1.49 -9.89 -4.64
CA LEU A 95 1.01 -11.17 -4.14
C LEU A 95 2.06 -11.79 -3.26
N VAL A 96 1.61 -12.30 -2.11
CA VAL A 96 2.54 -12.78 -1.12
C VAL A 96 3.45 -13.88 -1.62
N GLY A 97 2.97 -14.85 -2.25
CA GLY A 97 3.78 -15.98 -2.66
C GLY A 97 4.65 -15.72 -3.87
N GLU A 98 4.34 -14.68 -4.60
CA GLU A 98 4.99 -14.44 -5.84
C GLU A 98 6.47 -14.19 -5.71
N VAL A 99 6.82 -13.44 -4.72
CA VAL A 99 8.19 -13.08 -4.51
C VAL A 99 9.02 -14.29 -4.17
N ASP A 100 8.51 -15.12 -3.32
CA ASP A 100 9.25 -16.26 -2.88
C ASP A 100 9.55 -17.23 -3.98
N VAL A 101 8.63 -17.42 -4.86
CA VAL A 101 8.83 -18.33 -5.95
C VAL A 101 9.91 -17.88 -6.87
N ASN A 102 9.96 -16.61 -7.09
CA ASN A 102 10.87 -16.10 -8.05
C ASN A 102 12.25 -16.13 -7.63
N GLU A 103 12.43 -16.10 -6.41
CA GLU A 103 13.69 -16.07 -6.02
C GLU A 103 14.29 -17.27 -6.24
N ARG A 104 13.61 -18.03 -6.41
CA ARG A 104 14.07 -19.18 -6.60
C ARG A 104 14.06 -19.69 -7.74
N THR A 105 13.89 -19.32 -8.22
CA THR A 105 13.77 -19.77 -9.03
C THR A 105 14.22 -19.98 -9.65
N GLY A 106 14.34 -19.61 -9.29
CA GLY A 106 14.51 -19.83 -9.58
C GLY A 106 14.86 -20.20 -9.73
N ASN A 107 14.74 -20.16 -9.62
CA ASN A 107 14.77 -20.46 -9.56
C ASN A 107 14.91 -20.63 -9.58
#